data_3d7f60dd5385e6e8cc4cfa8d167d7718
#
_entry.id   3d7f60dd5385e6e8cc4cfa8d167d7718
#
_cell.length_a   1.000
_cell.length_b   1.000
_cell.length_c   1.000
_cell.angle_alpha   90.00
_cell.angle_beta   90.00
_cell.angle_gamma   90.00
#
_symmetry.space_group_name_H-M   'P 1'
#
loop_
_entity.id
_entity.type
_entity.pdbx_description
1 polymer ?
#
loop_
_entity_poly.entity_id
_entity_poly.type
_entity_poly.pdbx_seq_one_letter_code
_entity_poly.pdbx_strand_id
1 'polypeptide(L)'
;MVKYGLRREYLEDMAATDGLQLRDGVPEFLHALKERGVPIHIFSAGLYDIIHVFLRQRGLDGLGHVVSNMMQFDEDGKLTGFKGELIHTLNKNSKALCGSPDWAQVQERTNVLLLGDNVSDVNMAKGLDHHNVLRVGFLNDKEERLEQYKQAYDVVLLGDGDISFARDLLDKIVGSSKQKEKSAGAQ
;
A
#
# COMPACT_ATOMS: atom_id res chain seq x y z
N MET A 1 24.12 2.75 -2.57
CA MET A 1 23.52 4.03 -3.00
C MET A 1 24.38 5.23 -2.57
N VAL A 2 24.59 5.48 -1.28
CA VAL A 2 25.48 6.57 -0.79
C VAL A 2 26.86 6.49 -1.42
N LYS A 3 27.51 5.31 -1.40
CA LYS A 3 28.84 5.08 -1.99
C LYS A 3 28.91 5.38 -3.50
N TYR A 4 27.82 5.29 -4.22
CA TYR A 4 27.75 5.52 -5.68
C TYR A 4 27.29 6.92 -6.05
N GLY A 5 27.12 7.83 -5.05
CA GLY A 5 26.85 9.23 -5.30
C GLY A 5 25.46 9.51 -5.90
N LEU A 6 24.43 8.74 -5.51
CA LEU A 6 23.05 9.02 -5.93
C LEU A 6 22.70 10.47 -5.62
N ARG A 7 22.05 11.16 -6.56
CA ARG A 7 21.62 12.54 -6.43
C ARG A 7 20.11 12.65 -6.61
N ARG A 8 19.53 13.69 -5.98
CA ARG A 8 18.08 13.98 -6.05
C ARG A 8 17.59 14.17 -7.48
N GLU A 9 18.40 14.76 -8.35
CA GLU A 9 18.06 15.02 -9.75
C GLU A 9 17.79 13.75 -10.58
N TYR A 10 18.30 12.59 -10.16
CA TYR A 10 18.07 11.32 -10.86
C TYR A 10 16.75 10.63 -10.50
N LEU A 11 16.03 11.11 -9.49
CA LEU A 11 14.82 10.45 -9.00
C LEU A 11 13.68 10.44 -10.03
N GLU A 12 13.57 11.51 -10.83
CA GLU A 12 12.56 11.60 -11.89
C GLU A 12 12.78 10.50 -12.95
N ASP A 13 14.01 10.36 -13.41
CA ASP A 13 14.36 9.35 -14.41
C ASP A 13 14.23 7.94 -13.84
N MET A 14 14.65 7.73 -12.59
CA MET A 14 14.52 6.44 -11.91
C MET A 14 13.06 6.01 -11.75
N ALA A 15 12.15 6.95 -11.48
CA ALA A 15 10.72 6.68 -11.34
C ALA A 15 10.03 6.48 -12.69
N ALA A 16 10.60 7.00 -13.78
CA ALA A 16 10.08 6.87 -15.14
C ALA A 16 10.52 5.58 -15.85
N THR A 17 11.39 4.76 -15.22
CA THR A 17 11.88 3.53 -15.85
C THR A 17 10.78 2.50 -16.04
N ASP A 18 10.86 1.70 -17.11
CA ASP A 18 9.92 0.61 -17.42
C ASP A 18 9.89 -0.51 -16.37
N GLY A 19 10.86 -0.51 -15.44
CA GLY A 19 10.93 -1.48 -14.34
C GLY A 19 9.94 -1.23 -13.20
N LEU A 20 9.27 -0.08 -13.17
CA LEU A 20 8.25 0.27 -12.18
C LEU A 20 6.88 0.39 -12.86
N GLN A 21 6.01 -0.58 -12.62
CA GLN A 21 4.67 -0.61 -13.19
C GLN A 21 3.63 -0.82 -12.09
N LEU A 22 2.45 -0.24 -12.29
CA LEU A 22 1.27 -0.57 -11.50
C LEU A 22 0.56 -1.75 -12.16
N ARG A 23 -0.11 -2.57 -11.37
CA ARG A 23 -1.07 -3.53 -11.89
C ARG A 23 -2.20 -2.80 -12.60
N ASP A 24 -2.75 -3.41 -13.63
CA ASP A 24 -3.89 -2.85 -14.34
C ASP A 24 -5.07 -2.57 -13.40
N GLY A 25 -5.68 -1.40 -13.56
CA GLY A 25 -6.81 -0.94 -12.75
C GLY A 25 -6.46 -0.36 -11.37
N VAL A 26 -5.18 -0.31 -10.98
CA VAL A 26 -4.77 0.30 -9.69
C VAL A 26 -5.10 1.79 -9.60
N PRO A 27 -4.88 2.62 -10.63
CA PRO A 27 -5.28 4.04 -10.56
C PRO A 27 -6.77 4.21 -10.24
N GLU A 28 -7.64 3.53 -10.95
CA GLU A 28 -9.09 3.58 -10.77
C GLU A 28 -9.51 3.07 -9.39
N PHE A 29 -8.85 2.02 -8.91
CA PHE A 29 -9.11 1.47 -7.58
C PHE A 29 -8.73 2.47 -6.47
N LEU A 30 -7.57 3.13 -6.55
CA LEU A 30 -7.14 4.13 -5.58
C LEU A 30 -8.07 5.34 -5.56
N HIS A 31 -8.50 5.83 -6.73
CA HIS A 31 -9.51 6.90 -6.82
C HIS A 31 -10.85 6.48 -6.20
N ALA A 32 -11.32 5.27 -6.49
CA ALA A 32 -12.56 4.74 -5.93
C ALA A 32 -12.52 4.61 -4.40
N LEU A 33 -11.38 4.25 -3.82
CA LEU A 33 -11.18 4.22 -2.36
C LEU A 33 -11.24 5.64 -1.79
N LYS A 34 -10.55 6.59 -2.40
CA LYS A 34 -10.51 8.00 -1.97
C LYS A 34 -11.90 8.64 -2.00
N GLU A 35 -12.65 8.45 -3.07
CA GLU A 35 -14.03 8.95 -3.21
C GLU A 35 -14.98 8.40 -2.16
N ARG A 36 -14.72 7.17 -1.69
CA ARG A 36 -15.49 6.53 -0.62
C ARG A 36 -14.98 6.84 0.79
N GLY A 37 -13.99 7.72 0.91
CA GLY A 37 -13.38 8.08 2.20
C GLY A 37 -12.69 6.91 2.90
N VAL A 38 -12.17 5.94 2.15
CA VAL A 38 -11.39 4.82 2.68
C VAL A 38 -9.93 5.23 2.77
N PRO A 39 -9.31 5.26 3.96
CA PRO A 39 -7.89 5.56 4.11
C PRO A 39 -7.03 4.55 3.38
N ILE A 40 -6.00 5.04 2.68
CA ILE A 40 -5.08 4.22 1.89
C ILE A 40 -3.68 4.36 2.49
N HIS A 41 -3.06 3.22 2.81
CA HIS A 41 -1.69 3.16 3.32
C HIS A 41 -0.83 2.26 2.44
N ILE A 42 0.28 2.80 1.94
CA ILE A 42 1.23 2.09 1.09
C ILE A 42 2.48 1.82 1.90
N PHE A 43 2.66 0.57 2.33
CA PHE A 43 3.84 0.12 3.05
C PHE A 43 4.87 -0.47 2.10
N SER A 44 6.07 0.10 2.07
CA SER A 44 7.13 -0.41 1.21
C SER A 44 8.48 -0.41 1.93
N ALA A 45 9.27 -1.45 1.72
CA ALA A 45 10.69 -1.48 2.08
C ALA A 45 11.57 -0.74 1.06
N GLY A 46 10.98 -0.21 0.01
CA GLY A 46 11.63 0.59 -1.02
C GLY A 46 11.95 2.02 -0.56
N LEU A 47 12.14 2.90 -1.52
CA LEU A 47 12.58 4.28 -1.33
C LEU A 47 11.39 5.23 -1.45
N TYR A 48 11.05 5.94 -0.37
CA TYR A 48 9.94 6.89 -0.32
C TYR A 48 9.97 7.89 -1.48
N ASP A 49 11.14 8.50 -1.68
CA ASP A 49 11.29 9.57 -2.68
C ASP A 49 11.01 9.06 -4.11
N ILE A 50 11.42 7.83 -4.45
CA ILE A 50 11.11 7.21 -5.75
C ILE A 50 9.62 6.88 -5.85
N ILE A 51 9.03 6.28 -4.81
CA ILE A 51 7.59 5.95 -4.78
C ILE A 51 6.76 7.22 -4.95
N HIS A 52 7.13 8.30 -4.24
CA HIS A 52 6.43 9.58 -4.31
C HIS A 52 6.49 10.20 -5.72
N VAL A 53 7.68 10.23 -6.34
CA VAL A 53 7.85 10.71 -7.73
C VAL A 53 7.05 9.84 -8.70
N PHE A 54 7.11 8.52 -8.55
CA PHE A 54 6.38 7.56 -9.38
C PHE A 54 4.86 7.78 -9.33
N LEU A 55 4.29 7.94 -8.13
CA LEU A 55 2.87 8.22 -7.94
C LEU A 55 2.49 9.58 -8.52
N ARG A 56 3.31 10.62 -8.30
CA ARG A 56 3.07 11.96 -8.82
C ARG A 56 3.06 12.00 -10.35
N GLN A 57 4.02 11.34 -11.01
CA GLN A 57 4.07 11.25 -12.48
C GLN A 57 2.83 10.60 -13.09
N ARG A 58 2.06 9.83 -12.27
CA ARG A 58 0.82 9.15 -12.67
C ARG A 58 -0.46 9.82 -12.14
N GLY A 59 -0.34 11.00 -11.51
CA GLY A 59 -1.48 11.72 -10.93
C GLY A 59 -2.11 11.03 -9.72
N LEU A 60 -1.35 10.19 -9.00
CA LEU A 60 -1.82 9.41 -7.86
C LEU A 60 -1.27 9.92 -6.51
N ASP A 61 -0.53 11.02 -6.51
CA ASP A 61 -0.05 11.65 -5.29
C ASP A 61 -1.23 12.18 -4.43
N GLY A 62 -1.07 12.10 -3.12
CA GLY A 62 -2.12 12.52 -2.18
C GLY A 62 -3.34 11.58 -2.09
N LEU A 63 -3.38 10.47 -2.83
CA LEU A 63 -4.45 9.47 -2.68
C LEU A 63 -4.29 8.61 -1.43
N GLY A 64 -3.05 8.41 -0.96
CA GLY A 64 -2.76 7.60 0.21
C GLY A 64 -1.50 8.05 0.95
N HIS A 65 -1.31 7.52 2.16
CA HIS A 65 -0.13 7.75 2.97
C HIS A 65 0.94 6.69 2.67
N VAL A 66 2.14 7.13 2.29
CA VAL A 66 3.27 6.25 2.00
C VAL A 66 4.15 6.10 3.22
N VAL A 67 4.35 4.87 3.66
CA VAL A 67 5.26 4.47 4.75
C VAL A 67 6.42 3.71 4.13
N SER A 68 7.58 4.35 4.01
CA SER A 68 8.73 3.80 3.31
C SER A 68 10.03 4.51 3.72
N ASN A 69 11.18 4.05 3.22
CA ASN A 69 12.49 4.59 3.58
C ASN A 69 12.74 5.95 2.93
N MET A 70 12.67 7.02 3.72
CA MET A 70 12.89 8.38 3.26
C MET A 70 14.39 8.67 3.14
N MET A 71 14.82 9.16 1.98
CA MET A 71 16.21 9.53 1.72
C MET A 71 16.57 10.86 2.35
N GLN A 72 17.82 11.00 2.76
CA GLN A 72 18.40 12.24 3.25
C GLN A 72 19.46 12.73 2.28
N PHE A 73 19.33 13.98 1.83
CA PHE A 73 20.24 14.61 0.88
C PHE A 73 20.92 15.82 1.54
N ASP A 74 22.16 16.10 1.13
CA ASP A 74 22.87 17.34 1.46
C ASP A 74 22.36 18.52 0.61
N GLU A 75 22.99 19.69 0.81
CA GLU A 75 22.66 20.93 0.09
C GLU A 75 22.90 20.84 -1.42
N ASP A 76 23.87 20.02 -1.83
CA ASP A 76 24.19 19.75 -3.25
C ASP A 76 23.29 18.68 -3.86
N GLY A 77 22.31 18.16 -3.12
CA GLY A 77 21.38 17.12 -3.58
C GLY A 77 21.98 15.72 -3.63
N LYS A 78 23.12 15.47 -2.99
CA LYS A 78 23.75 14.13 -2.92
C LYS A 78 23.20 13.34 -1.74
N LEU A 79 22.89 12.07 -1.96
CA LEU A 79 22.40 11.16 -0.92
C LEU A 79 23.46 10.98 0.18
N THR A 80 23.08 11.30 1.42
CA THR A 80 23.92 11.14 2.62
C THR A 80 23.48 9.99 3.51
N GLY A 81 22.21 9.59 3.46
CA GLY A 81 21.67 8.52 4.29
C GLY A 81 20.16 8.38 4.17
N PHE A 82 19.55 7.84 5.22
CA PHE A 82 18.11 7.67 5.36
C PHE A 82 17.62 8.27 6.66
N LYS A 83 16.39 8.75 6.71
CA LYS A 83 15.76 9.29 7.91
C LYS A 83 15.14 8.18 8.74
N GLY A 84 15.41 8.21 10.04
CA GLY A 84 14.81 7.28 11.01
C GLY A 84 15.29 5.84 10.89
N GLU A 85 14.50 4.93 11.45
CA GLU A 85 14.73 3.49 11.37
C GLU A 85 14.33 2.97 9.98
N LEU A 86 15.18 2.11 9.39
CA LEU A 86 14.91 1.53 8.08
C LEU A 86 13.74 0.54 8.17
N ILE A 87 12.78 0.73 7.27
CA ILE A 87 11.67 -0.19 7.06
C ILE A 87 12.14 -1.34 6.18
N HIS A 88 11.93 -2.54 6.66
CA HIS A 88 12.21 -3.79 5.95
C HIS A 88 11.04 -4.77 6.10
N THR A 89 11.10 -5.90 5.42
CA THR A 89 9.99 -6.86 5.36
C THR A 89 9.52 -7.37 6.73
N LEU A 90 10.40 -7.39 7.74
CA LEU A 90 10.08 -7.93 9.06
C LEU A 90 9.53 -6.89 10.07
N ASN A 91 9.72 -5.58 9.82
CA ASN A 91 9.25 -4.52 10.72
C ASN A 91 8.08 -3.69 10.15
N LYS A 92 7.52 -4.07 9.00
CA LYS A 92 6.28 -3.49 8.47
C LYS A 92 5.12 -3.81 9.39
N ASN A 93 4.61 -2.82 10.14
CA ASN A 93 3.42 -2.95 10.97
C ASN A 93 2.70 -1.61 11.11
N SER A 94 1.44 -1.63 11.57
CA SER A 94 0.61 -0.43 11.67
C SER A 94 1.12 0.61 12.69
N LYS A 95 2.06 0.28 13.57
CA LYS A 95 2.70 1.28 14.45
C LYS A 95 3.49 2.33 13.66
N ALA A 96 3.96 1.99 12.46
CA ALA A 96 4.61 2.94 11.56
C ALA A 96 3.64 4.05 11.05
N LEU A 97 2.33 3.89 11.25
CA LEU A 97 1.32 4.91 10.97
C LEU A 97 1.14 5.91 12.11
N CYS A 98 1.71 5.66 13.30
CA CYS A 98 1.61 6.60 14.41
C CYS A 98 2.14 7.98 14.00
N GLY A 99 1.28 9.01 14.14
CA GLY A 99 1.63 10.37 13.73
C GLY A 99 1.36 10.67 12.25
N SER A 100 0.80 9.74 11.46
CA SER A 100 0.28 10.06 10.13
C SER A 100 -0.90 11.05 10.23
N PRO A 101 -1.15 11.86 9.18
CA PRO A 101 -2.23 12.85 9.20
C PRO A 101 -3.63 12.26 9.45
N ASP A 102 -3.83 11.00 9.08
CA ASP A 102 -5.07 10.25 9.20
C ASP A 102 -5.08 9.22 10.33
N TRP A 103 -4.09 9.28 11.24
CA TRP A 103 -3.93 8.33 12.35
C TRP A 103 -5.20 8.15 13.19
N ALA A 104 -5.87 9.25 13.56
CA ALA A 104 -7.12 9.20 14.34
C ALA A 104 -8.21 8.41 13.59
N GLN A 105 -8.36 8.66 12.29
CA GLN A 105 -9.32 7.95 11.44
C GLN A 105 -8.98 6.46 11.30
N VAL A 106 -7.69 6.12 11.23
CA VAL A 106 -7.20 4.73 11.15
C VAL A 106 -7.54 3.95 12.42
N GLN A 107 -7.35 4.57 13.58
CA GLN A 107 -7.66 3.93 14.88
C GLN A 107 -9.15 3.59 15.06
N GLU A 108 -10.03 4.37 14.45
CA GLU A 108 -11.48 4.12 14.50
C GLU A 108 -11.94 3.03 13.53
N ARG A 109 -11.08 2.62 12.57
CA ARG A 109 -11.39 1.61 11.56
C ARG A 109 -11.04 0.21 12.05
N THR A 110 -12.06 -0.61 12.22
CA THR A 110 -11.92 -1.99 12.72
C THR A 110 -11.81 -3.03 11.60
N ASN A 111 -12.08 -2.64 10.35
CA ASN A 111 -12.02 -3.52 9.18
C ASN A 111 -10.87 -3.09 8.27
N VAL A 112 -10.07 -4.06 7.85
CA VAL A 112 -8.90 -3.85 6.99
C VAL A 112 -8.97 -4.75 5.78
N LEU A 113 -8.76 -4.19 4.59
CA LEU A 113 -8.37 -4.91 3.39
C LEU A 113 -6.86 -4.76 3.21
N LEU A 114 -6.14 -5.86 3.31
CA LEU A 114 -4.70 -5.92 3.15
C LEU A 114 -4.37 -6.58 1.82
N LEU A 115 -3.59 -5.89 1.00
CA LEU A 115 -3.08 -6.38 -0.28
C LEU A 115 -1.56 -6.52 -0.19
N GLY A 116 -0.98 -7.65 -0.57
CA GLY A 116 0.46 -7.86 -0.49
C GLY A 116 0.97 -8.88 -1.51
N ASP A 117 2.24 -8.80 -1.84
CA ASP A 117 2.94 -9.73 -2.73
C ASP A 117 4.03 -10.53 -2.02
N ASN A 118 4.14 -10.39 -0.70
CA ASN A 118 5.06 -11.15 0.12
C ASN A 118 4.35 -11.69 1.38
N VAL A 119 4.70 -12.92 1.80
CA VAL A 119 4.10 -13.56 2.99
C VAL A 119 4.26 -12.71 4.25
N SER A 120 5.31 -11.89 4.34
CA SER A 120 5.54 -11.01 5.47
C SER A 120 4.62 -9.78 5.50
N ASP A 121 3.97 -9.44 4.38
CA ASP A 121 3.10 -8.25 4.29
C ASP A 121 1.85 -8.38 5.17
N VAL A 122 1.44 -9.59 5.54
CA VAL A 122 0.36 -9.79 6.52
C VAL A 122 0.64 -9.12 7.87
N ASN A 123 1.90 -8.81 8.16
CA ASN A 123 2.28 -8.09 9.38
C ASN A 123 1.89 -6.60 9.34
N MET A 124 1.58 -6.03 8.19
CA MET A 124 1.15 -4.63 8.05
C MET A 124 -0.11 -4.33 8.87
N ALA A 125 -0.99 -5.32 9.06
CA ALA A 125 -2.19 -5.18 9.88
C ALA A 125 -1.93 -5.39 11.39
N LYS A 126 -0.73 -5.76 11.82
CA LYS A 126 -0.41 -5.98 13.23
C LYS A 126 -0.20 -4.65 13.96
N GLY A 127 -0.66 -4.56 15.20
CA GLY A 127 -0.39 -3.44 16.11
C GLY A 127 -1.58 -2.51 16.33
N LEU A 128 -2.71 -2.73 15.65
CA LEU A 128 -4.01 -2.14 15.94
C LEU A 128 -5.03 -3.25 16.22
N ASP A 129 -6.09 -2.88 16.93
CA ASP A 129 -7.18 -3.81 17.30
C ASP A 129 -8.22 -3.84 16.16
N HIS A 130 -7.98 -4.73 15.20
CA HIS A 130 -8.88 -4.92 14.07
C HIS A 130 -9.86 -6.06 14.35
N HIS A 131 -11.15 -5.84 14.07
CA HIS A 131 -12.17 -6.90 14.13
C HIS A 131 -12.08 -7.84 12.95
N ASN A 132 -11.89 -7.29 11.74
CA ASN A 132 -11.77 -8.08 10.52
C ASN A 132 -10.57 -7.62 9.70
N VAL A 133 -9.76 -8.57 9.30
CA VAL A 133 -8.65 -8.34 8.34
C VAL A 133 -8.81 -9.33 7.21
N LEU A 134 -9.14 -8.84 6.02
CA LEU A 134 -9.15 -9.66 4.81
C LEU A 134 -7.82 -9.47 4.07
N ARG A 135 -7.09 -10.56 3.91
CA ARG A 135 -5.75 -10.58 3.32
C ARG A 135 -5.81 -11.15 1.92
N VAL A 136 -5.40 -10.38 0.93
CA VAL A 136 -5.31 -10.79 -0.48
C VAL A 136 -3.86 -10.80 -0.89
N GLY A 137 -3.34 -11.96 -1.23
CA GLY A 137 -1.97 -12.17 -1.67
C GLY A 137 -1.85 -12.26 -3.18
N PHE A 138 -0.88 -11.58 -3.77
CA PHE A 138 -0.52 -11.71 -5.18
C PHE A 138 0.71 -12.60 -5.32
N LEU A 139 0.52 -13.80 -5.84
CA LEU A 139 1.60 -14.73 -6.16
C LEU A 139 1.96 -14.62 -7.65
N ASN A 140 2.89 -13.73 -7.97
CA ASN A 140 3.22 -13.34 -9.35
C ASN A 140 3.96 -14.46 -10.10
N ASP A 141 4.96 -15.02 -9.44
CA ASP A 141 5.82 -16.10 -9.91
C ASP A 141 6.07 -17.06 -8.73
N LYS A 142 6.73 -18.18 -8.95
CA LYS A 142 7.10 -19.14 -7.89
C LYS A 142 5.90 -19.88 -7.31
N GLU A 143 5.22 -20.64 -8.17
CA GLU A 143 4.07 -21.49 -7.76
C GLU A 143 4.43 -22.46 -6.62
N GLU A 144 5.70 -22.82 -6.45
CA GLU A 144 6.20 -23.59 -5.32
C GLU A 144 5.95 -22.95 -3.96
N ARG A 145 5.69 -21.62 -3.91
CA ARG A 145 5.35 -20.89 -2.70
C ARG A 145 3.85 -20.86 -2.39
N LEU A 146 3.01 -21.45 -3.22
CA LEU A 146 1.56 -21.40 -3.10
C LEU A 146 1.07 -21.81 -1.71
N GLU A 147 1.60 -22.90 -1.16
CA GLU A 147 1.19 -23.37 0.17
C GLU A 147 1.53 -22.39 1.29
N GLN A 148 2.65 -21.67 1.18
CA GLN A 148 3.02 -20.62 2.13
C GLN A 148 2.06 -19.42 2.03
N TYR A 149 1.63 -19.05 0.81
CA TYR A 149 0.67 -17.97 0.60
C TYR A 149 -0.72 -18.35 1.12
N LYS A 150 -1.20 -19.58 0.89
CA LYS A 150 -2.46 -20.08 1.44
C LYS A 150 -2.52 -20.08 2.96
N GLN A 151 -1.38 -20.25 3.64
CA GLN A 151 -1.29 -20.16 5.10
C GLN A 151 -1.32 -18.72 5.62
N ALA A 152 -0.88 -17.76 4.83
CA ALA A 152 -0.73 -16.36 5.21
C ALA A 152 -1.92 -15.48 4.80
N TYR A 153 -2.52 -15.77 3.65
CA TYR A 153 -3.56 -14.96 3.02
C TYR A 153 -4.89 -15.70 2.97
N ASP A 154 -5.98 -14.95 3.09
CA ASP A 154 -7.35 -15.46 2.99
C ASP A 154 -7.73 -15.74 1.52
N VAL A 155 -7.16 -14.97 0.58
CA VAL A 155 -7.29 -15.13 -0.86
C VAL A 155 -5.91 -15.03 -1.50
N VAL A 156 -5.62 -15.92 -2.46
CA VAL A 156 -4.38 -15.89 -3.25
C VAL A 156 -4.72 -15.76 -4.72
N LEU A 157 -4.25 -14.67 -5.34
CA LEU A 157 -4.36 -14.43 -6.77
C LEU A 157 -3.06 -14.90 -7.44
N LEU A 158 -3.21 -15.77 -8.44
CA LEU A 158 -2.07 -16.38 -9.16
C LEU A 158 -1.73 -15.55 -10.40
N GLY A 159 -0.45 -15.50 -10.71
CA GLY A 159 0.08 -14.79 -11.86
C GLY A 159 0.14 -13.27 -11.64
N ASP A 160 0.66 -12.56 -12.64
CA ASP A 160 0.75 -11.09 -12.63
C ASP A 160 -0.57 -10.46 -13.08
N GLY A 161 -1.64 -10.77 -12.32
CA GLY A 161 -3.00 -10.31 -12.62
C GLY A 161 -3.24 -8.85 -12.22
N ASP A 162 -4.39 -8.34 -12.66
CA ASP A 162 -4.89 -7.00 -12.35
C ASP A 162 -5.43 -6.88 -10.92
N ILE A 163 -5.98 -5.70 -10.58
CA ILE A 163 -6.59 -5.41 -9.28
C ILE A 163 -8.10 -5.66 -9.25
N SER A 164 -8.70 -6.25 -10.30
CA SER A 164 -10.15 -6.38 -10.47
C SER A 164 -10.83 -7.07 -9.29
N PHE A 165 -10.23 -8.13 -8.75
CA PHE A 165 -10.77 -8.83 -7.57
C PHE A 165 -10.95 -7.89 -6.37
N ALA A 166 -9.94 -7.07 -6.06
CA ALA A 166 -10.02 -6.15 -4.93
C ALA A 166 -11.05 -5.04 -5.18
N ARG A 167 -11.21 -4.59 -6.42
CA ARG A 167 -12.22 -3.63 -6.83
C ARG A 167 -13.63 -4.18 -6.69
N ASP A 168 -13.88 -5.38 -7.21
CA ASP A 168 -15.17 -6.05 -7.09
C ASP A 168 -15.56 -6.32 -5.64
N LEU A 169 -14.58 -6.66 -4.81
CA LEU A 169 -14.76 -6.82 -3.38
C LEU A 169 -15.16 -5.51 -2.71
N LEU A 170 -14.48 -4.41 -3.02
CA LEU A 170 -14.82 -3.08 -2.52
C LEU A 170 -16.26 -2.71 -2.88
N ASP A 171 -16.67 -2.93 -4.12
CA ASP A 171 -18.03 -2.61 -4.58
C ASP A 171 -19.10 -3.45 -3.86
N LYS A 172 -18.82 -4.71 -3.57
CA LYS A 172 -19.71 -5.57 -2.76
C LYS A 172 -19.82 -5.10 -1.32
N ILE A 173 -18.70 -4.75 -0.68
CA ILE A 173 -18.68 -4.28 0.72
C ILE A 173 -19.47 -2.96 0.84
N VAL A 174 -19.20 -1.99 -0.01
CA VAL A 174 -19.83 -0.66 0.06
C VAL A 174 -21.27 -0.70 -0.45
N GLY A 175 -21.56 -1.49 -1.49
CA GLY A 175 -22.92 -1.69 -2.02
C GLY A 175 -23.88 -2.28 -0.98
N SER A 176 -23.40 -3.25 -0.19
CA SER A 176 -24.15 -3.87 0.90
C SER A 176 -24.49 -2.89 2.05
N SER A 177 -23.60 -1.92 2.30
CA SER A 177 -23.83 -0.90 3.35
C SER A 177 -24.97 0.06 2.97
N LYS A 178 -25.04 0.50 1.71
CA LYS A 178 -26.12 1.39 1.23
C LYS A 178 -27.51 0.73 1.22
N GLN A 179 -27.60 -0.58 1.07
CA GLN A 179 -28.87 -1.30 1.17
C GLN A 179 -29.37 -1.44 2.59
N LYS A 180 -28.48 -1.59 3.57
CA LYS A 180 -28.86 -1.64 5.01
C LYS A 180 -29.38 -0.31 5.54
N GLU A 181 -28.78 0.82 5.13
CA GLU A 181 -29.24 2.16 5.51
C GLU A 181 -30.62 2.49 4.93
N LYS A 182 -30.91 2.08 3.68
CA LYS A 182 -32.22 2.26 3.06
C LYS A 182 -33.32 1.43 3.73
N SER A 183 -32.99 0.25 4.24
CA SER A 183 -33.97 -0.60 4.96
C SER A 183 -34.21 -0.19 6.40
N ALA A 184 -33.24 0.48 7.04
CA ALA A 184 -33.38 1.00 8.41
C ALA A 184 -34.08 2.36 8.48
N GLY A 185 -34.12 3.13 7.39
CA GLY A 185 -34.82 4.42 7.30
C GLY A 185 -36.27 4.33 6.80
N ALA A 186 -36.79 3.11 6.60
CA ALA A 186 -38.17 2.86 6.10
C ALA A 186 -39.10 2.20 7.15
N GLN A 187 -38.75 2.36 8.45
CA GLN A 187 -39.62 1.96 9.60
C GLN A 187 -40.03 3.18 10.40
#